data_417a5250dadca27f2c4b1bb376b96877
#
_entry.id   417a5250dadca27f2c4b1bb376b96877
#
_cell.length_a   1.000
_cell.length_b   1.000
_cell.length_c   1.000
_cell.angle_alpha   90.00
_cell.angle_beta   90.00
_cell.angle_gamma   90.00
#
_symmetry.space_group_name_H-M   'P 1'
#
loop_
_entity.id
_entity.type
_entity.pdbx_description
1 polymer ?
#
loop_
_entity_poly.entity_id
_entity_poly.type
_entity_poly.pdbx_seq_one_letter_code
_entity_poly.pdbx_strand_id
1 'polypeptide(L)'
;MKIYKQKNRLKSYSNWELCIADGSTNDFVEKYVYEHYSSYGDKIKFQKLDHNYGISGNTNKAFEMATGDYITVYDHDDTLELDCFYEIVKTLQEYRYDVLYTDEDKFDDSTKMYNDPNLKPDFSEDLLRSHNYITHLFIVNKKIVDEVGYYNSEFDGSQDYDYIFRCVEKANAVYHIPRVLYHWRMHPESTAQNPESKLYCYDAGKRAIEAHYKRVELRLVLS
;
A
#
# COMPACT_ATOMS: atom_id res chain seq x y z
N MET A 1 9.72 -0.23 -15.72
CA MET A 1 9.84 -0.57 -14.29
C MET A 1 11.30 -0.85 -13.97
N LYS A 2 11.96 -0.02 -13.16
CA LYS A 2 13.29 -0.31 -12.63
C LYS A 2 13.08 -0.78 -11.20
N ILE A 3 12.95 -2.09 -11.00
CA ILE A 3 13.09 -2.65 -9.65
C ILE A 3 14.54 -2.38 -9.26
N TYR A 4 14.75 -1.37 -8.42
CA TYR A 4 16.09 -0.96 -8.02
C TYR A 4 16.77 -2.11 -7.27
N LYS A 5 18.01 -2.41 -7.68
CA LYS A 5 18.90 -3.36 -7.03
C LYS A 5 19.19 -2.94 -5.58
N GLN A 6 18.26 -3.14 -4.69
CA GLN A 6 18.58 -3.17 -3.25
C GLN A 6 19.21 -4.52 -2.89
N LYS A 7 20.19 -4.97 -3.67
CA LYS A 7 20.83 -6.29 -3.58
C LYS A 7 21.40 -6.65 -2.20
N ASN A 8 21.50 -5.72 -1.25
CA ASN A 8 22.18 -5.94 0.02
C ASN A 8 21.37 -5.54 1.27
N ARG A 9 20.10 -5.17 1.16
CA ARG A 9 19.46 -4.38 2.20
C ARG A 9 18.19 -4.97 2.83
N LEU A 10 17.56 -5.98 2.23
CA LEU A 10 16.48 -6.77 2.88
C LEU A 10 17.03 -7.82 3.87
N LYS A 11 18.23 -7.60 4.43
CA LYS A 11 18.89 -8.57 5.30
C LYS A 11 18.40 -8.55 6.76
N SER A 12 17.61 -7.55 7.16
CA SER A 12 17.19 -7.42 8.56
C SER A 12 16.08 -8.40 8.94
N TYR A 13 15.21 -8.78 7.98
CA TYR A 13 14.16 -9.77 8.17
C TYR A 13 14.02 -10.64 6.92
N SER A 14 14.03 -11.95 7.09
CA SER A 14 14.11 -12.89 5.95
C SER A 14 12.78 -13.54 5.57
N ASN A 15 11.74 -13.47 6.41
CA ASN A 15 10.46 -14.12 6.16
C ASN A 15 9.45 -13.16 5.51
N TRP A 16 9.67 -12.86 4.24
CA TRP A 16 8.81 -12.03 3.40
C TRP A 16 8.61 -12.67 2.03
N GLU A 17 7.55 -12.30 1.38
CA GLU A 17 7.26 -12.61 -0.02
C GLU A 17 6.87 -11.34 -0.79
N LEU A 18 7.12 -11.34 -2.09
CA LEU A 18 6.70 -10.30 -3.02
C LEU A 18 5.81 -10.90 -4.10
N CYS A 19 4.57 -10.45 -4.17
CA CYS A 19 3.60 -10.87 -5.17
C CYS A 19 3.52 -9.80 -6.27
N ILE A 20 3.77 -10.20 -7.52
CA ILE A 20 3.78 -9.32 -8.69
C ILE A 20 2.72 -9.80 -9.67
N ALA A 21 1.73 -8.97 -9.95
CA ALA A 21 0.74 -9.19 -11.00
C ALA A 21 1.00 -8.20 -12.15
N ASP A 22 1.35 -8.72 -13.32
CA ASP A 22 1.73 -7.91 -14.48
C ASP A 22 0.67 -7.92 -15.57
N GLY A 23 -0.09 -6.82 -15.66
CA GLY A 23 -1.10 -6.59 -16.71
C GLY A 23 -0.55 -5.90 -17.97
N SER A 24 0.77 -5.77 -18.14
CA SER A 24 1.34 -5.19 -19.34
C SER A 24 1.17 -6.09 -20.56
N THR A 25 1.19 -5.52 -21.77
CA THR A 25 1.03 -6.26 -23.03
C THR A 25 2.31 -6.93 -23.53
N ASN A 26 3.45 -6.64 -22.90
CA ASN A 26 4.75 -7.20 -23.25
C ASN A 26 5.29 -8.12 -22.14
N ASP A 27 6.38 -8.80 -22.41
CA ASP A 27 7.04 -9.75 -21.51
C ASP A 27 8.23 -9.17 -20.74
N PHE A 28 8.40 -7.85 -20.78
CA PHE A 28 9.58 -7.19 -20.20
C PHE A 28 9.71 -7.44 -18.69
N VAL A 29 8.61 -7.30 -17.94
CA VAL A 29 8.61 -7.49 -16.49
C VAL A 29 8.88 -8.94 -16.13
N GLU A 30 8.24 -9.88 -16.82
CA GLU A 30 8.45 -11.32 -16.65
C GLU A 30 9.90 -11.70 -16.85
N LYS A 31 10.50 -11.32 -17.98
CA LYS A 31 11.93 -11.56 -18.29
C LYS A 31 12.84 -10.95 -17.24
N TYR A 32 12.56 -9.71 -16.85
CA TYR A 32 13.36 -9.01 -15.85
C TYR A 32 13.32 -9.71 -14.48
N VAL A 33 12.14 -10.13 -14.03
CA VAL A 33 11.97 -10.86 -12.77
C VAL A 33 12.71 -12.20 -12.85
N TYR A 34 12.55 -12.95 -13.94
CA TYR A 34 13.21 -14.22 -14.12
C TYR A 34 14.73 -14.12 -14.15
N GLU A 35 15.27 -13.16 -14.91
CA GLU A 35 16.72 -12.98 -15.06
C GLU A 35 17.42 -12.49 -13.78
N HIS A 36 16.74 -11.67 -12.98
CA HIS A 36 17.39 -10.98 -11.86
C HIS A 36 16.98 -11.52 -10.49
N TYR A 37 15.84 -12.18 -10.38
CA TYR A 37 15.26 -12.57 -9.10
C TYR A 37 14.91 -14.06 -8.97
N SER A 38 15.16 -14.90 -9.96
CA SER A 38 14.92 -16.36 -9.88
C SER A 38 15.61 -17.02 -8.68
N SER A 39 16.74 -16.48 -8.21
CA SER A 39 17.44 -17.00 -7.03
C SER A 39 16.69 -16.82 -5.71
N TYR A 40 15.63 -16.03 -5.68
CA TYR A 40 14.79 -15.84 -4.49
C TYR A 40 13.74 -16.95 -4.32
N GLY A 41 13.56 -17.82 -5.33
CA GLY A 41 12.61 -18.94 -5.29
C GLY A 41 11.19 -18.45 -4.97
N ASP A 42 10.51 -19.17 -4.08
CA ASP A 42 9.11 -18.92 -3.72
C ASP A 42 8.84 -17.58 -3.04
N LYS A 43 9.89 -16.83 -2.70
CA LYS A 43 9.72 -15.48 -2.14
C LYS A 43 9.23 -14.46 -3.16
N ILE A 44 9.46 -14.69 -4.45
CA ILE A 44 8.96 -13.84 -5.52
C ILE A 44 7.94 -14.62 -6.32
N LYS A 45 6.68 -14.28 -6.13
CA LYS A 45 5.56 -14.84 -6.86
C LYS A 45 5.21 -13.91 -8.01
N PHE A 46 5.26 -14.41 -9.22
CA PHE A 46 4.97 -13.63 -10.42
C PHE A 46 3.81 -14.25 -11.20
N GLN A 47 2.84 -13.42 -11.58
CA GLN A 47 1.74 -13.80 -12.45
C GLN A 47 1.62 -12.83 -13.62
N LYS A 48 1.77 -13.33 -14.85
CA LYS A 48 1.39 -12.60 -16.05
C LYS A 48 -0.12 -12.67 -16.19
N LEU A 49 -0.76 -11.51 -16.28
CA LEU A 49 -2.20 -11.43 -16.49
C LEU A 49 -2.51 -11.48 -18.00
N ASP A 50 -3.68 -11.96 -18.36
CA ASP A 50 -4.16 -12.05 -19.74
C ASP A 50 -4.50 -10.67 -20.33
N HIS A 51 -4.84 -9.71 -19.46
CA HIS A 51 -5.04 -8.30 -19.80
C HIS A 51 -4.83 -7.38 -18.57
N ASN A 52 -4.92 -6.08 -18.80
CA ASN A 52 -4.86 -5.09 -17.73
C ASN A 52 -6.25 -4.89 -17.12
N TYR A 53 -6.45 -5.34 -15.88
CA TYR A 53 -7.69 -5.20 -15.11
C TYR A 53 -7.86 -3.85 -14.41
N GLY A 54 -7.00 -2.87 -14.69
CA GLY A 54 -6.97 -1.60 -13.96
C GLY A 54 -6.25 -1.69 -12.62
N ILE A 55 -6.24 -0.58 -11.86
CA ILE A 55 -5.46 -0.50 -10.63
C ILE A 55 -5.94 -1.49 -9.57
N SER A 56 -7.24 -1.51 -9.26
CA SER A 56 -7.79 -2.44 -8.28
C SER A 56 -7.68 -3.89 -8.75
N GLY A 57 -8.03 -4.17 -10.00
CA GLY A 57 -8.04 -5.53 -10.50
C GLY A 57 -6.66 -6.18 -10.55
N ASN A 58 -5.63 -5.46 -11.01
CA ASN A 58 -4.25 -5.98 -11.01
C ASN A 58 -3.73 -6.18 -9.59
N THR A 59 -4.00 -5.23 -8.67
CA THR A 59 -3.60 -5.34 -7.27
C THR A 59 -4.29 -6.52 -6.59
N ASN A 60 -5.58 -6.77 -6.90
CA ASN A 60 -6.32 -7.92 -6.36
C ASN A 60 -5.70 -9.25 -6.79
N LYS A 61 -5.16 -9.35 -8.01
CA LYS A 61 -4.43 -10.54 -8.45
C LYS A 61 -3.14 -10.76 -7.65
N ALA A 62 -2.49 -9.69 -7.20
CA ALA A 62 -1.36 -9.81 -6.29
C ALA A 62 -1.80 -10.24 -4.87
N PHE A 63 -2.93 -9.72 -4.37
CA PHE A 63 -3.52 -10.18 -3.09
C PHE A 63 -3.85 -11.68 -3.11
N GLU A 64 -4.41 -12.19 -4.21
CA GLU A 64 -4.75 -13.61 -4.36
C GLU A 64 -3.54 -14.55 -4.20
N MET A 65 -2.32 -14.08 -4.53
CA MET A 65 -1.09 -14.83 -4.38
C MET A 65 -0.50 -14.76 -2.97
N ALA A 66 -0.91 -13.77 -2.17
CA ALA A 66 -0.30 -13.50 -0.88
C ALA A 66 -0.68 -14.53 0.18
N THR A 67 0.32 -15.08 0.88
CA THR A 67 0.16 -16.11 1.90
C THR A 67 0.70 -15.70 3.28
N GLY A 68 1.32 -14.52 3.38
CA GLY A 68 1.86 -13.99 4.64
C GLY A 68 0.78 -13.67 5.67
N ASP A 69 1.15 -13.67 6.96
CA ASP A 69 0.26 -13.28 8.07
C ASP A 69 -0.15 -11.81 8.04
N TYR A 70 0.69 -10.97 7.46
CA TYR A 70 0.45 -9.54 7.25
C TYR A 70 0.71 -9.18 5.80
N ILE A 71 -0.10 -8.30 5.26
CA ILE A 71 -0.06 -7.88 3.86
C ILE A 71 0.09 -6.36 3.82
N THR A 72 0.88 -5.89 2.88
CA THR A 72 1.00 -4.48 2.51
C THR A 72 1.02 -4.34 1.00
N VAL A 73 0.43 -3.27 0.49
CA VAL A 73 0.57 -2.88 -0.92
C VAL A 73 1.80 -1.99 -1.06
N TYR A 74 2.57 -2.23 -2.11
CA TYR A 74 3.80 -1.53 -2.40
C TYR A 74 3.81 -1.10 -3.87
N ASP A 75 3.91 0.18 -4.11
CA ASP A 75 3.91 0.72 -5.45
C ASP A 75 5.24 0.42 -6.15
N HIS A 76 5.14 0.00 -7.40
CA HIS A 76 6.27 -0.56 -8.16
C HIS A 76 7.39 0.43 -8.46
N ASP A 77 7.16 1.72 -8.31
CA ASP A 77 8.10 2.81 -8.54
C ASP A 77 8.68 3.42 -7.26
N ASP A 78 8.18 3.02 -6.09
CA ASP A 78 8.60 3.54 -4.80
C ASP A 78 9.77 2.76 -4.16
N THR A 79 10.14 3.13 -2.94
CA THR A 79 11.18 2.44 -2.17
C THR A 79 10.83 2.34 -0.69
N LEU A 80 11.32 1.27 -0.04
CA LEU A 80 11.19 1.08 1.40
C LEU A 80 12.52 1.37 2.09
N GLU A 81 12.45 1.84 3.36
CA GLU A 81 13.65 1.89 4.20
C GLU A 81 14.18 0.47 4.46
N LEU A 82 15.48 0.37 4.70
CA LEU A 82 16.18 -0.91 4.75
C LEU A 82 15.75 -1.84 5.87
N ASP A 83 15.38 -1.27 6.98
CA ASP A 83 14.93 -1.95 8.18
C ASP A 83 13.39 -1.95 8.31
N CYS A 84 12.67 -1.58 7.26
CA CYS A 84 11.21 -1.48 7.26
C CYS A 84 10.54 -2.74 7.83
N PHE A 85 10.82 -3.91 7.26
CA PHE A 85 10.22 -5.16 7.75
C PHE A 85 10.70 -5.56 9.15
N TYR A 86 11.93 -5.19 9.51
CA TYR A 86 12.42 -5.43 10.86
C TYR A 86 11.62 -4.62 11.89
N GLU A 87 11.40 -3.34 11.65
CA GLU A 87 10.63 -2.48 12.56
C GLU A 87 9.16 -2.92 12.67
N ILE A 88 8.54 -3.31 11.55
CA ILE A 88 7.18 -3.88 11.56
C ILE A 88 7.13 -5.14 12.42
N VAL A 89 8.02 -6.09 12.18
CA VAL A 89 8.02 -7.37 12.92
C VAL A 89 8.37 -7.18 14.39
N LYS A 90 9.32 -6.30 14.70
CA LYS A 90 9.66 -5.93 16.08
C LYS A 90 8.43 -5.40 16.83
N THR A 91 7.68 -4.48 16.21
CA THR A 91 6.43 -3.95 16.78
C THR A 91 5.41 -5.06 17.03
N LEU A 92 5.26 -5.99 16.08
CA LEU A 92 4.34 -7.12 16.18
C LEU A 92 4.77 -8.18 17.22
N GLN A 93 6.04 -8.20 17.64
CA GLN A 93 6.49 -9.03 18.75
C GLN A 93 6.09 -8.47 20.10
N GLU A 94 5.97 -7.15 20.21
CA GLU A 94 5.52 -6.49 21.45
C GLU A 94 4.01 -6.64 21.64
N TYR A 95 3.25 -6.48 20.58
CA TYR A 95 1.79 -6.66 20.56
C TYR A 95 1.30 -7.03 19.16
N ARG A 96 0.30 -7.90 19.09
CA ARG A 96 -0.31 -8.28 17.80
C ARG A 96 -1.37 -7.27 17.39
N TYR A 97 -0.95 -6.22 16.72
CA TYR A 97 -1.83 -5.24 16.10
C TYR A 97 -2.50 -5.85 14.86
N ASP A 98 -3.74 -5.45 14.60
CA ASP A 98 -4.48 -5.87 13.41
C ASP A 98 -4.08 -5.03 12.20
N VAL A 99 -3.83 -3.75 12.43
CA VAL A 99 -3.41 -2.77 11.43
C VAL A 99 -2.24 -1.97 11.94
N LEU A 100 -1.24 -1.75 11.09
CA LEU A 100 -0.14 -0.81 11.34
C LEU A 100 -0.02 0.15 10.16
N TYR A 101 0.54 1.33 10.41
CA TYR A 101 0.96 2.27 9.37
C TYR A 101 2.21 3.02 9.81
N THR A 102 2.91 3.60 8.84
CA THR A 102 4.20 4.27 9.06
C THR A 102 4.16 5.70 8.54
N ASP A 103 5.16 6.48 8.90
CA ASP A 103 5.44 7.73 8.22
C ASP A 103 6.03 7.48 6.83
N GLU A 104 6.00 8.51 6.00
CA GLU A 104 6.52 8.48 4.64
C GLU A 104 7.22 9.79 4.28
N ASP A 105 8.01 9.78 3.24
CA ASP A 105 8.58 10.98 2.62
C ASP A 105 8.64 10.84 1.10
N LYS A 106 9.26 11.80 0.45
CA LYS A 106 9.47 11.78 -1.00
C LYS A 106 10.94 11.60 -1.32
N PHE A 107 11.26 10.74 -2.27
CA PHE A 107 12.58 10.52 -2.80
C PHE A 107 12.72 11.09 -4.21
N ASP A 108 13.62 12.04 -4.39
CA ASP A 108 13.96 12.60 -5.69
C ASP A 108 15.12 11.82 -6.31
N ASP A 109 14.83 11.09 -7.39
CA ASP A 109 15.81 10.24 -8.07
C ASP A 109 16.91 11.05 -8.79
N SER A 110 16.66 12.31 -9.12
CA SER A 110 17.62 13.19 -9.79
C SER A 110 18.69 13.72 -8.84
N THR A 111 18.28 14.11 -7.64
CA THR A 111 19.17 14.67 -6.60
C THR A 111 19.64 13.64 -5.59
N LYS A 112 18.97 12.46 -5.54
CA LYS A 112 19.17 11.42 -4.52
C LYS A 112 18.86 11.92 -3.10
N MET A 113 18.00 12.89 -2.97
CA MET A 113 17.60 13.49 -1.69
C MET A 113 16.21 13.02 -1.27
N TYR A 114 16.05 12.84 0.03
CA TYR A 114 14.75 12.66 0.69
C TYR A 114 14.24 14.03 1.12
N ASN A 115 12.95 14.28 0.92
CA ASN A 115 12.32 15.56 1.24
C ASN A 115 10.84 15.37 1.58
N ASP A 116 10.21 16.45 2.04
CA ASP A 116 8.77 16.55 2.31
C ASP A 116 8.24 15.39 3.19
N PRO A 117 8.80 15.20 4.41
CA PRO A 117 8.35 14.13 5.30
C PRO A 117 6.91 14.37 5.76
N ASN A 118 6.08 13.35 5.62
CA ASN A 118 4.72 13.28 6.16
C ASN A 118 4.75 12.48 7.46
N LEU A 119 4.92 13.18 8.58
CA LEU A 119 4.90 12.60 9.92
C LEU A 119 3.45 12.54 10.40
N LYS A 120 2.95 11.35 10.59
CA LYS A 120 1.55 11.07 10.86
C LYS A 120 1.26 11.07 12.38
N PRO A 121 0.05 11.42 12.79
CA PRO A 121 -0.35 11.24 14.20
C PRO A 121 -0.66 9.77 14.49
N ASP A 122 -0.84 9.47 15.78
CA ASP A 122 -1.47 8.23 16.21
C ASP A 122 -2.89 8.11 15.62
N PHE A 123 -3.40 6.89 15.56
CA PHE A 123 -4.65 6.62 14.87
C PHE A 123 -5.81 7.48 15.39
N SER A 124 -6.42 8.19 14.47
CA SER A 124 -7.60 9.01 14.68
C SER A 124 -8.63 8.73 13.58
N GLU A 125 -9.74 8.16 13.98
CA GLU A 125 -10.84 7.86 13.08
C GLU A 125 -11.46 9.14 12.49
N ASP A 126 -11.57 10.19 13.30
CA ASP A 126 -12.11 11.48 12.84
C ASP A 126 -11.19 12.16 11.82
N LEU A 127 -9.87 12.06 12.01
CA LEU A 127 -8.93 12.55 11.03
C LEU A 127 -9.00 11.72 9.73
N LEU A 128 -9.12 10.39 9.85
CA LEU A 128 -9.28 9.53 8.68
C LEU A 128 -10.55 9.86 7.90
N ARG A 129 -11.64 10.24 8.58
CA ARG A 129 -12.89 10.71 7.93
C ARG A 129 -12.74 12.03 7.19
N SER A 130 -11.74 12.84 7.53
CA SER A 130 -11.50 14.12 6.87
C SER A 130 -10.58 14.02 5.66
N HIS A 131 -9.59 13.13 5.71
CA HIS A 131 -8.69 12.82 4.58
C HIS A 131 -7.91 11.53 4.81
N ASN A 132 -7.45 10.91 3.73
CA ASN A 132 -6.61 9.72 3.79
C ASN A 132 -5.18 10.08 4.22
N TYR A 133 -4.94 10.21 5.54
CA TYR A 133 -3.59 10.52 6.05
C TYR A 133 -2.71 9.27 6.21
N ILE A 134 -3.31 8.08 6.18
CA ILE A 134 -2.57 6.81 6.38
C ILE A 134 -1.75 6.46 5.15
N THR A 135 -2.34 6.49 3.95
CA THR A 135 -1.74 6.18 2.65
C THR A 135 -0.70 5.05 2.67
N HIS A 136 0.59 5.37 2.75
CA HIS A 136 1.71 4.41 2.77
C HIS A 136 2.58 4.57 4.02
N LEU A 137 3.18 3.54 4.54
CA LEU A 137 2.94 2.14 4.29
C LEU A 137 1.76 1.68 5.15
N PHE A 138 0.79 1.00 4.57
CA PHE A 138 -0.35 0.43 5.29
C PHE A 138 -0.18 -1.07 5.38
N ILE A 139 -0.17 -1.63 6.59
CA ILE A 139 0.05 -3.05 6.84
C ILE A 139 -1.17 -3.62 7.57
N VAL A 140 -1.71 -4.72 7.10
CA VAL A 140 -2.93 -5.32 7.64
C VAL A 140 -2.79 -6.81 7.87
N ASN A 141 -3.35 -7.30 8.96
CA ASN A 141 -3.42 -8.73 9.27
C ASN A 141 -4.27 -9.45 8.22
N LYS A 142 -3.76 -10.57 7.70
CA LYS A 142 -4.44 -11.34 6.66
C LYS A 142 -5.86 -11.75 7.02
N LYS A 143 -6.17 -12.00 8.30
CA LYS A 143 -7.53 -12.34 8.74
C LYS A 143 -8.53 -11.22 8.44
N ILE A 144 -8.11 -9.96 8.61
CA ILE A 144 -8.95 -8.81 8.25
C ILE A 144 -9.10 -8.72 6.74
N VAL A 145 -8.02 -8.94 5.98
CA VAL A 145 -8.07 -8.96 4.51
C VAL A 145 -9.09 -10.01 4.03
N ASP A 146 -9.05 -11.20 4.63
CA ASP A 146 -9.97 -12.30 4.28
C ASP A 146 -11.44 -11.98 4.63
N GLU A 147 -11.66 -11.15 5.67
CA GLU A 147 -13.01 -10.72 6.08
C GLU A 147 -13.55 -9.58 5.20
N VAL A 148 -12.73 -8.56 4.92
CA VAL A 148 -13.19 -7.36 4.21
C VAL A 148 -13.08 -7.49 2.69
N GLY A 149 -12.32 -8.46 2.19
CA GLY A 149 -11.98 -8.61 0.79
C GLY A 149 -10.89 -7.64 0.33
N TYR A 150 -10.68 -7.56 -0.97
CA TYR A 150 -9.62 -6.79 -1.61
C TYR A 150 -10.11 -5.39 -2.03
N TYR A 151 -9.40 -4.74 -2.94
CA TYR A 151 -9.79 -3.44 -3.47
C TYR A 151 -11.11 -3.54 -4.26
N ASN A 152 -11.95 -2.51 -4.13
CA ASN A 152 -13.16 -2.38 -4.91
C ASN A 152 -12.97 -1.34 -6.03
N SER A 153 -13.11 -1.77 -7.29
CA SER A 153 -12.91 -0.91 -8.46
C SER A 153 -13.91 0.25 -8.58
N GLU A 154 -15.03 0.21 -7.83
CA GLU A 154 -15.95 1.35 -7.75
C GLU A 154 -15.28 2.58 -7.14
N PHE A 155 -14.18 2.38 -6.39
CA PHE A 155 -13.40 3.44 -5.75
C PHE A 155 -12.06 3.70 -6.44
N ASP A 156 -11.85 3.22 -7.67
CA ASP A 156 -10.61 3.47 -8.41
C ASP A 156 -10.27 4.97 -8.41
N GLY A 157 -9.02 5.28 -8.04
CA GLY A 157 -8.52 6.63 -7.76
C GLY A 157 -8.44 6.99 -6.27
N SER A 158 -9.18 6.27 -5.41
CA SER A 158 -9.12 6.30 -3.94
C SER A 158 -9.49 4.92 -3.37
N GLN A 159 -9.13 3.85 -4.09
CA GLN A 159 -9.39 2.45 -3.72
C GLN A 159 -8.71 2.05 -2.42
N ASP A 160 -7.54 2.63 -2.16
CA ASP A 160 -6.79 2.49 -0.92
C ASP A 160 -7.54 3.09 0.26
N TYR A 161 -8.20 4.23 0.09
CA TYR A 161 -8.97 4.90 1.13
C TYR A 161 -10.20 4.08 1.57
N ASP A 162 -10.98 3.55 0.62
CA ASP A 162 -12.07 2.63 0.94
C ASP A 162 -11.54 1.38 1.64
N TYR A 163 -10.42 0.83 1.16
CA TYR A 163 -9.81 -0.36 1.75
C TYR A 163 -9.33 -0.12 3.18
N ILE A 164 -8.66 1.01 3.43
CA ILE A 164 -8.22 1.40 4.77
C ILE A 164 -9.43 1.50 5.70
N PHE A 165 -10.53 2.17 5.30
CA PHE A 165 -11.74 2.23 6.10
C PHE A 165 -12.28 0.85 6.45
N ARG A 166 -12.44 -0.04 5.46
CA ARG A 166 -12.95 -1.39 5.72
C ARG A 166 -12.06 -2.18 6.68
N CYS A 167 -10.74 -2.03 6.56
CA CYS A 167 -9.79 -2.69 7.45
C CYS A 167 -9.86 -2.14 8.88
N VAL A 168 -9.87 -0.82 9.07
CA VAL A 168 -9.91 -0.23 10.42
C VAL A 168 -11.27 -0.43 11.11
N GLU A 169 -12.36 -0.52 10.35
CA GLU A 169 -13.70 -0.88 10.86
C GLU A 169 -13.74 -2.27 11.51
N LYS A 170 -12.81 -3.17 11.15
CA LYS A 170 -12.71 -4.54 11.65
C LYS A 170 -11.55 -4.75 12.61
N ALA A 171 -10.63 -3.81 12.67
CA ALA A 171 -9.47 -3.88 13.52
C ALA A 171 -9.84 -3.63 15.00
N ASN A 172 -9.31 -4.46 15.90
CA ASN A 172 -9.39 -4.19 17.34
C ASN A 172 -8.22 -3.30 17.81
N ALA A 173 -7.11 -3.30 17.08
CA ALA A 173 -5.93 -2.53 17.42
C ALA A 173 -5.23 -2.00 16.17
N VAL A 174 -5.18 -0.67 16.06
CA VAL A 174 -4.44 0.07 15.02
C VAL A 174 -3.25 0.75 15.67
N TYR A 175 -2.08 0.67 15.06
CA TYR A 175 -0.85 1.24 15.60
C TYR A 175 -0.07 2.04 14.56
N HIS A 176 0.40 3.20 14.96
CA HIS A 176 1.33 4.01 14.19
C HIS A 176 2.77 3.68 14.57
N ILE A 177 3.59 3.30 13.61
CA ILE A 177 5.04 3.21 13.77
C ILE A 177 5.61 4.59 13.39
N PRO A 178 6.06 5.42 14.37
CA PRO A 178 6.47 6.81 14.12
C PRO A 178 7.87 6.86 13.50
N ARG A 179 8.00 6.29 12.32
CA ARG A 179 9.24 6.23 11.52
C ARG A 179 8.91 6.32 10.05
N VAL A 180 9.72 7.07 9.30
CA VAL A 180 9.68 7.10 7.85
C VAL A 180 10.26 5.77 7.33
N LEU A 181 9.37 4.89 6.85
CA LEU A 181 9.73 3.57 6.33
C LEU A 181 9.34 3.39 4.86
N TYR A 182 8.67 4.37 4.27
CA TYR A 182 8.22 4.39 2.90
C TYR A 182 8.66 5.69 2.21
N HIS A 183 9.09 5.60 0.95
CA HIS A 183 9.59 6.73 0.19
C HIS A 183 8.93 6.79 -1.18
N TRP A 184 8.07 7.77 -1.40
CA TRP A 184 7.46 8.04 -2.70
C TRP A 184 8.51 8.56 -3.67
N ARG A 185 8.67 7.85 -4.78
CA ARG A 185 9.56 8.32 -5.82
C ARG A 185 8.92 9.44 -6.62
N MET A 186 9.57 10.58 -6.66
CA MET A 186 9.13 11.72 -7.45
C MET A 186 9.38 11.47 -8.94
N HIS A 187 8.32 11.54 -9.74
CA HIS A 187 8.38 11.51 -11.19
C HIS A 187 7.68 12.74 -11.77
N PRO A 188 8.16 13.29 -12.92
CA PRO A 188 7.48 14.42 -13.58
C PRO A 188 6.03 14.14 -13.95
N GLU A 189 5.67 12.87 -14.10
CA GLU A 189 4.31 12.41 -14.45
C GLU A 189 3.51 11.93 -13.24
N SER A 190 4.05 12.07 -12.02
CA SER A 190 3.37 11.63 -10.81
C SER A 190 2.14 12.51 -10.51
N THR A 191 1.12 11.90 -9.94
CA THR A 191 -0.14 12.56 -9.53
C THR A 191 0.08 13.71 -8.55
N ALA A 192 1.15 13.65 -7.76
CA ALA A 192 1.50 14.69 -6.80
C ALA A 192 1.84 16.05 -7.47
N GLN A 193 2.16 16.06 -8.77
CA GLN A 193 2.52 17.27 -9.50
C GLN A 193 1.37 17.86 -10.33
N ASN A 194 0.30 17.10 -10.62
CA ASN A 194 -0.84 17.61 -11.37
C ASN A 194 -2.19 17.15 -10.77
N PRO A 195 -2.67 17.84 -9.70
CA PRO A 195 -3.93 17.48 -9.04
C PRO A 195 -5.15 17.57 -9.96
N GLU A 196 -5.14 18.46 -10.97
CA GLU A 196 -6.28 18.63 -11.89
C GLU A 196 -6.49 17.42 -12.80
N SER A 197 -5.46 16.63 -13.08
CA SER A 197 -5.56 15.45 -13.96
C SER A 197 -6.37 14.30 -13.35
N LYS A 198 -6.69 14.38 -12.06
CA LYS A 198 -7.38 13.31 -11.32
C LYS A 198 -8.55 13.80 -10.47
N LEU A 199 -9.37 14.71 -10.99
CA LEU A 199 -10.60 15.15 -10.29
C LEU A 199 -11.47 13.98 -9.86
N TYR A 200 -11.48 12.88 -10.63
CA TYR A 200 -12.22 11.65 -10.27
C TYR A 200 -11.78 11.03 -8.94
N CYS A 201 -10.52 11.25 -8.49
CA CYS A 201 -10.04 10.76 -7.20
C CYS A 201 -10.79 11.43 -6.03
N TYR A 202 -11.12 12.71 -6.13
CA TYR A 202 -11.91 13.39 -5.11
C TYR A 202 -13.32 12.82 -5.01
N ASP A 203 -13.96 12.54 -6.15
CA ASP A 203 -15.28 11.92 -6.15
C ASP A 203 -15.22 10.47 -5.61
N ALA A 204 -14.17 9.72 -5.93
CA ALA A 204 -13.95 8.38 -5.38
C ALA A 204 -13.71 8.45 -3.87
N GLY A 205 -12.89 9.38 -3.38
CA GLY A 205 -12.64 9.60 -1.96
C GLY A 205 -13.90 9.97 -1.20
N LYS A 206 -14.74 10.87 -1.76
CA LYS A 206 -16.04 11.20 -1.20
C LYS A 206 -16.94 9.97 -1.08
N ARG A 207 -17.03 9.15 -2.15
CA ARG A 207 -17.82 7.89 -2.11
C ARG A 207 -17.28 6.91 -1.06
N ALA A 208 -15.95 6.83 -0.87
CA ALA A 208 -15.33 5.99 0.15
C ALA A 208 -15.76 6.42 1.57
N ILE A 209 -15.74 7.73 1.86
CA ILE A 209 -16.24 8.29 3.12
C ILE A 209 -17.73 8.00 3.31
N GLU A 210 -18.55 8.25 2.29
CA GLU A 210 -20.00 7.99 2.34
C GLU A 210 -20.31 6.50 2.56
N ALA A 211 -19.54 5.61 1.94
CA ALA A 211 -19.66 4.17 2.12
C ALA A 211 -19.26 3.76 3.54
N HIS A 212 -18.17 4.34 4.09
CA HIS A 212 -17.79 4.15 5.50
C HIS A 212 -18.93 4.56 6.44
N TYR A 213 -19.47 5.76 6.31
CA TYR A 213 -20.58 6.22 7.17
C TYR A 213 -21.80 5.29 7.12
N LYS A 214 -22.11 4.74 5.94
CA LYS A 214 -23.20 3.77 5.78
C LYS A 214 -22.92 2.46 6.53
N ARG A 215 -21.66 1.97 6.50
CA ARG A 215 -21.27 0.72 7.18
C ARG A 215 -21.28 0.84 8.70
N VAL A 216 -20.84 1.99 9.23
CA VAL A 216 -20.80 2.23 10.69
C VAL A 216 -22.08 2.88 11.23
N GLU A 217 -23.14 2.97 10.42
CA GLU A 217 -24.46 3.52 10.80
C GLU A 217 -24.41 4.96 11.36
N LEU A 218 -23.37 5.71 11.05
CA LEU A 218 -23.29 7.12 11.41
C LEU A 218 -24.26 7.93 10.54
N ARG A 219 -25.36 8.38 11.13
CA ARG A 219 -26.26 9.35 10.49
C ARG A 219 -25.60 10.73 10.50
N LEU A 220 -25.17 11.22 9.33
CA LEU A 220 -24.82 12.62 9.17
C LEU A 220 -26.08 13.45 9.40
N VAL A 221 -26.15 14.13 10.53
CA VAL A 221 -27.10 15.23 10.72
C VAL A 221 -26.44 16.46 10.13
N LEU A 222 -26.71 16.73 8.86
CA LEU A 222 -26.33 18.00 8.24
C LEU A 222 -27.24 19.09 8.84
N SER A 223 -26.69 19.94 9.70
CA SER A 223 -27.31 21.17 10.18
C SER A 223 -27.10 22.31 9.19
#